data_5fcfd987f03c860e7a50a81912602027
#
_entry.id   5fcfd987f03c860e7a50a81912602027
#
_cell.length_a   1.000
_cell.length_b   1.000
_cell.length_c   1.000
_cell.angle_alpha   90.00
_cell.angle_beta   90.00
_cell.angle_gamma   90.00
#
_symmetry.space_group_name_H-M   'P 1'
#
loop_
_entity.id
_entity.type
_entity.pdbx_description
1 polymer ?
#
loop_
_entity_poly.entity_id
_entity_poly.type
_entity_poly.pdbx_seq_one_letter_code
_entity_poly.pdbx_strand_id
1 'polypeptide(L)'
;MVSGLRLPEKEIRQMDKLKITAYTDPLCSWCYGMEPALTALGFSLGEQLELHNVMGLMLPDIRIMIGADDAAPARWEQLKAQLKEEYAGAAERTGMPFSAAHLDVMPPEDMNSREMCLGFEAVRLQDEALANRFLRLLRQAALAEDAPVGQAGIVRSLAVMAGADPEKYDAAIADGSAEKLLTLDTDACRAANVNGFPTLRLEYRKSELVLSGCQSPARLIAAAEHVTNSAIRVGTPVFTPKNARKLLEGYGRVSGEEFAAVFGMTDEELEEAVESLVEFGLVKKAVRGTGYFLEEASSR
;
A
#
# COMPACT_ATOMS: atom_id res chain seq x y z
N MET A 1 -17.28 -6.96 55.31
CA MET A 1 -18.15 -6.79 54.13
C MET A 1 -17.64 -5.60 53.34
N VAL A 2 -16.86 -5.84 52.30
CA VAL A 2 -16.31 -4.81 51.41
C VAL A 2 -17.17 -4.83 50.16
N SER A 3 -18.01 -3.80 50.03
CA SER A 3 -18.88 -3.57 48.88
C SER A 3 -18.03 -3.31 47.65
N GLY A 4 -18.06 -4.23 46.69
CA GLY A 4 -17.45 -4.07 45.38
C GLY A 4 -18.18 -2.97 44.58
N LEU A 5 -17.53 -1.85 44.39
CA LEU A 5 -17.94 -0.87 43.39
C LEU A 5 -17.75 -1.51 41.99
N ARG A 6 -18.85 -2.00 41.40
CA ARG A 6 -18.93 -2.20 39.96
C ARG A 6 -18.99 -0.83 39.30
N LEU A 7 -17.94 -0.46 38.61
CA LEU A 7 -17.99 0.68 37.69
C LEU A 7 -19.05 0.38 36.61
N PRO A 8 -19.82 1.40 36.17
CA PRO A 8 -20.85 1.19 35.17
C PRO A 8 -20.23 0.84 33.83
N GLU A 9 -20.70 -0.24 33.21
CA GLU A 9 -20.31 -0.77 31.89
C GLU A 9 -20.68 0.15 30.70
N LYS A 10 -20.87 1.44 30.91
CA LYS A 10 -21.37 2.40 29.90
C LYS A 10 -20.44 3.57 29.61
N GLU A 11 -19.15 3.36 29.62
CA GLU A 11 -18.18 4.22 28.92
C GLU A 11 -17.04 3.39 28.34
N ILE A 12 -17.34 2.51 27.40
CA ILE A 12 -16.38 2.25 26.33
C ILE A 12 -16.36 3.56 25.54
N ARG A 13 -15.52 4.51 25.97
CA ARG A 13 -15.16 5.68 25.17
C ARG A 13 -14.77 5.13 23.83
N GLN A 14 -15.47 5.54 22.78
CA GLN A 14 -15.03 5.38 21.42
C GLN A 14 -13.61 5.97 21.37
N MET A 15 -12.59 5.12 21.42
CA MET A 15 -11.20 5.58 21.49
C MET A 15 -10.97 6.42 20.25
N ASP A 16 -10.55 7.67 20.42
CA ASP A 16 -10.20 8.51 19.29
C ASP A 16 -9.12 7.80 18.49
N LYS A 17 -9.38 7.56 17.22
CA LYS A 17 -8.44 6.91 16.30
C LYS A 17 -7.55 7.94 15.63
N LEU A 18 -6.31 7.55 15.36
CA LEU A 18 -5.50 8.27 14.40
C LEU A 18 -6.05 7.98 13.00
N LYS A 19 -6.46 9.05 12.29
CA LYS A 19 -6.89 8.94 10.90
C LYS A 19 -5.75 9.35 9.99
N ILE A 20 -5.50 8.55 8.96
CA ILE A 20 -4.57 8.87 7.89
C ILE A 20 -5.31 8.82 6.58
N THR A 21 -5.40 9.97 5.91
CA THR A 21 -5.78 10.03 4.49
C THR A 21 -4.51 10.00 3.67
N ALA A 22 -4.33 8.93 2.90
CA ALA A 22 -3.19 8.75 2.01
C ALA A 22 -3.62 9.06 0.57
N TYR A 23 -3.21 10.21 0.06
CA TYR A 23 -3.33 10.55 -1.35
C TYR A 23 -2.26 9.80 -2.11
N THR A 24 -2.67 8.93 -3.03
CA THR A 24 -1.82 7.89 -3.58
C THR A 24 -2.22 7.49 -4.99
N ASP A 25 -1.36 6.70 -5.63
CA ASP A 25 -1.65 6.05 -6.92
C ASP A 25 -1.06 4.64 -6.91
N PRO A 26 -1.72 3.64 -7.51
CA PRO A 26 -1.20 2.27 -7.55
C PRO A 26 0.12 2.11 -8.31
N LEU A 27 0.37 2.92 -9.36
CA LEU A 27 1.62 2.91 -10.14
C LEU A 27 2.73 3.79 -9.55
N CYS A 28 2.46 4.51 -8.47
CA CYS A 28 3.45 5.38 -7.86
C CYS A 28 4.53 4.56 -7.12
N SER A 29 5.76 4.55 -7.64
CA SER A 29 6.93 3.89 -7.07
C SER A 29 7.20 4.31 -5.62
N TRP A 30 7.11 5.61 -5.32
CA TRP A 30 7.30 6.15 -3.97
C TRP A 30 6.16 5.84 -3.01
N CYS A 31 4.93 5.66 -3.53
CA CYS A 31 3.81 5.18 -2.73
C CYS A 31 4.00 3.72 -2.32
N TYR A 32 4.51 2.90 -3.24
CA TYR A 32 4.89 1.53 -2.95
C TYR A 32 6.10 1.47 -2.00
N GLY A 33 7.11 2.29 -2.23
CA GLY A 33 8.26 2.42 -1.34
C GLY A 33 7.93 2.83 0.10
N MET A 34 6.74 3.37 0.35
CA MET A 34 6.27 3.76 1.68
C MET A 34 5.55 2.62 2.44
N GLU A 35 5.27 1.48 1.80
CA GLU A 35 4.58 0.35 2.45
C GLU A 35 5.24 -0.08 3.78
N PRO A 36 6.59 -0.14 3.92
CA PRO A 36 7.22 -0.48 5.20
C PRO A 36 6.77 0.44 6.35
N ALA A 37 6.66 1.75 6.08
CA ALA A 37 6.23 2.70 7.10
C ALA A 37 4.75 2.54 7.48
N LEU A 38 3.88 2.34 6.48
CA LEU A 38 2.44 2.13 6.70
C LEU A 38 2.17 0.78 7.39
N THR A 39 2.88 -0.27 6.99
CA THR A 39 2.75 -1.61 7.59
C THR A 39 3.21 -1.61 9.05
N ALA A 40 4.37 -0.99 9.36
CA ALA A 40 4.85 -0.89 10.73
C ALA A 40 3.88 -0.11 11.64
N LEU A 41 3.40 1.04 11.17
CA LEU A 41 2.43 1.84 11.91
C LEU A 41 1.10 1.09 12.10
N GLY A 42 0.57 0.50 11.02
CA GLY A 42 -0.70 -0.23 11.04
C GLY A 42 -0.66 -1.47 11.93
N PHE A 43 0.41 -2.25 11.86
CA PHE A 43 0.58 -3.43 12.71
C PHE A 43 0.70 -3.06 14.19
N SER A 44 1.39 -1.95 14.50
CA SER A 44 1.57 -1.48 15.88
C SER A 44 0.31 -0.90 16.49
N LEU A 45 -0.47 -0.14 15.71
CA LEU A 45 -1.67 0.55 16.20
C LEU A 45 -2.94 -0.29 16.11
N GLY A 46 -3.02 -1.21 15.14
CA GLY A 46 -4.20 -2.03 14.92
C GLY A 46 -5.47 -1.19 14.77
N GLU A 47 -6.48 -1.44 15.60
CA GLU A 47 -7.77 -0.74 15.57
C GLU A 47 -7.71 0.76 15.94
N GLN A 48 -6.58 1.24 16.47
CA GLN A 48 -6.37 2.66 16.76
C GLN A 48 -6.02 3.48 15.51
N LEU A 49 -5.73 2.83 14.38
CA LEU A 49 -5.49 3.46 13.08
C LEU A 49 -6.69 3.30 12.16
N GLU A 50 -7.05 4.38 11.49
CA GLU A 50 -7.98 4.40 10.37
C GLU A 50 -7.23 4.93 9.15
N LEU A 51 -6.96 4.05 8.18
CA LEU A 51 -6.26 4.37 6.94
C LEU A 51 -7.25 4.44 5.78
N HIS A 52 -7.35 5.61 5.18
CA HIS A 52 -8.17 5.88 4.01
C HIS A 52 -7.26 6.24 2.82
N ASN A 53 -7.32 5.45 1.75
CA ASN A 53 -6.58 5.73 0.52
C ASN A 53 -7.47 6.49 -0.47
N VAL A 54 -6.93 7.58 -1.03
CA VAL A 54 -7.58 8.45 -2.03
C VAL A 54 -6.79 8.35 -3.32
N MET A 55 -7.43 7.89 -4.39
CA MET A 55 -6.79 7.63 -5.68
C MET A 55 -6.55 8.94 -6.44
N GLY A 56 -5.29 9.18 -6.80
CA GLY A 56 -4.89 10.42 -7.46
C GLY A 56 -4.95 10.39 -8.98
N LEU A 57 -5.07 9.19 -9.59
CA LEU A 57 -5.07 9.00 -11.04
C LEU A 57 -3.86 9.70 -11.69
N MET A 58 -2.65 9.36 -11.22
CA MET A 58 -1.39 9.99 -11.61
C MET A 58 -1.12 9.85 -13.11
N LEU A 59 -1.45 8.70 -13.66
CA LEU A 59 -1.19 8.36 -15.06
C LEU A 59 -2.46 7.81 -15.73
N PRO A 60 -3.40 8.68 -16.13
CA PRO A 60 -4.66 8.23 -16.74
C PRO A 60 -4.43 7.53 -18.09
N ASP A 61 -3.47 8.00 -18.88
CA ASP A 61 -3.05 7.44 -20.16
C ASP A 61 -1.70 8.04 -20.56
N ILE A 62 -0.68 7.20 -20.71
CA ILE A 62 0.66 7.64 -21.06
C ILE A 62 0.72 8.31 -22.45
N ARG A 63 -0.21 7.96 -23.35
CA ARG A 63 -0.27 8.53 -24.69
C ARG A 63 -0.50 10.05 -24.67
N ILE A 64 -1.08 10.58 -23.59
CA ILE A 64 -1.19 12.03 -23.39
C ILE A 64 0.20 12.68 -23.29
N MET A 65 1.18 11.96 -22.71
CA MET A 65 2.54 12.46 -22.53
C MET A 65 3.41 12.25 -23.76
N ILE A 66 3.30 11.09 -24.42
CA ILE A 66 4.13 10.77 -25.58
C ILE A 66 3.58 11.30 -26.90
N GLY A 67 2.28 11.66 -26.95
CA GLY A 67 1.60 12.12 -28.17
C GLY A 67 1.33 11.01 -29.18
N ALA A 68 0.91 11.39 -30.41
CA ALA A 68 0.53 10.45 -31.46
C ALA A 68 1.22 10.76 -32.82
N ASP A 69 2.26 11.59 -32.82
CA ASP A 69 3.04 11.91 -34.02
C ASP A 69 4.20 10.91 -34.24
N ASP A 70 4.96 11.10 -35.32
CA ASP A 70 6.08 10.23 -35.71
C ASP A 70 7.19 10.13 -34.66
N ALA A 71 7.27 11.06 -33.70
CA ALA A 71 8.22 11.05 -32.61
C ALA A 71 7.72 10.32 -31.33
N ALA A 72 6.45 9.90 -31.31
CA ALA A 72 5.87 9.20 -30.16
C ALA A 72 6.66 7.92 -29.76
N PRO A 73 7.11 7.06 -30.68
CA PRO A 73 7.92 5.90 -30.32
C PRO A 73 9.24 6.26 -29.62
N ALA A 74 9.92 7.31 -30.07
CA ALA A 74 11.18 7.77 -29.45
C ALA A 74 10.93 8.33 -28.03
N ARG A 75 9.86 9.09 -27.84
CA ARG A 75 9.45 9.59 -26.52
C ARG A 75 9.06 8.45 -25.57
N TRP A 76 8.41 7.39 -26.10
CA TRP A 76 8.10 6.20 -25.30
C TRP A 76 9.39 5.50 -24.81
N GLU A 77 10.37 5.28 -25.70
CA GLU A 77 11.65 4.69 -25.29
C GLU A 77 12.38 5.54 -24.23
N GLN A 78 12.39 6.86 -24.39
CA GLN A 78 12.99 7.78 -23.42
C GLN A 78 12.27 7.69 -22.06
N LEU A 79 10.95 7.64 -22.07
CA LEU A 79 10.14 7.54 -20.84
C LEU A 79 10.37 6.21 -20.13
N LYS A 80 10.45 5.10 -20.86
CA LYS A 80 10.81 3.79 -20.29
C LYS A 80 12.16 3.83 -19.57
N ALA A 81 13.15 4.47 -20.19
CA ALA A 81 14.47 4.62 -19.57
C ALA A 81 14.38 5.41 -18.26
N GLN A 82 13.62 6.51 -18.22
CA GLN A 82 13.39 7.31 -17.02
C GLN A 82 12.66 6.51 -15.92
N LEU A 83 11.64 5.72 -16.29
CA LEU A 83 10.91 4.88 -15.33
C LEU A 83 11.82 3.78 -14.74
N LYS A 84 12.71 3.19 -15.53
CA LYS A 84 13.70 2.22 -15.04
C LYS A 84 14.66 2.84 -14.01
N GLU A 85 15.16 4.05 -14.29
CA GLU A 85 16.00 4.79 -13.36
C GLU A 85 15.25 5.14 -12.08
N GLU A 86 13.97 5.54 -12.19
CA GLU A 86 13.12 5.84 -11.04
C GLU A 86 12.88 4.60 -10.18
N TYR A 87 12.57 3.45 -10.79
CA TYR A 87 12.37 2.19 -10.05
C TYR A 87 13.66 1.74 -9.35
N ALA A 88 14.80 1.85 -10.02
CA ALA A 88 16.10 1.55 -9.42
C ALA A 88 16.40 2.45 -8.21
N GLY A 89 16.16 3.77 -8.36
CA GLY A 89 16.36 4.74 -7.28
C GLY A 89 15.37 4.53 -6.12
N ALA A 90 14.14 4.13 -6.39
CA ALA A 90 13.17 3.80 -5.35
C ALA A 90 13.56 2.51 -4.62
N ALA A 91 13.99 1.47 -5.35
CA ALA A 91 14.49 0.22 -4.76
C ALA A 91 15.69 0.47 -3.84
N GLU A 92 16.72 1.20 -4.32
CA GLU A 92 17.90 1.53 -3.54
C GLU A 92 17.57 2.27 -2.23
N ARG A 93 16.63 3.23 -2.31
CA ARG A 93 16.30 4.08 -1.17
C ARG A 93 15.37 3.43 -0.15
N THR A 94 14.52 2.50 -0.58
CA THR A 94 13.46 1.93 0.24
C THR A 94 13.65 0.46 0.55
N GLY A 95 14.57 -0.22 -0.15
CA GLY A 95 14.79 -1.67 -0.06
C GLY A 95 13.63 -2.53 -0.59
N MET A 96 12.52 -1.92 -0.98
CA MET A 96 11.37 -2.65 -1.51
C MET A 96 11.72 -3.40 -2.80
N PRO A 97 11.11 -4.58 -3.03
CA PRO A 97 11.31 -5.32 -4.28
C PRO A 97 10.75 -4.55 -5.47
N PHE A 98 11.59 -4.26 -6.48
CA PHE A 98 11.17 -3.66 -7.74
C PHE A 98 11.63 -4.50 -8.92
N SER A 99 10.81 -4.56 -9.97
CA SER A 99 11.19 -5.04 -11.30
C SER A 99 10.78 -4.03 -12.35
N ALA A 100 11.59 -3.91 -13.40
CA ALA A 100 11.31 -3.07 -14.54
C ALA A 100 11.33 -3.86 -15.85
N ALA A 101 11.33 -5.21 -15.78
CA ALA A 101 11.44 -6.06 -16.97
C ALA A 101 10.21 -5.92 -17.88
N HIS A 102 9.03 -5.71 -17.32
CA HIS A 102 7.80 -5.47 -18.09
C HIS A 102 7.89 -4.25 -19.00
N LEU A 103 8.65 -3.21 -18.63
CA LEU A 103 8.79 -1.99 -19.43
C LEU A 103 9.43 -2.26 -20.81
N ASP A 104 10.18 -3.36 -20.96
CA ASP A 104 10.80 -3.72 -22.24
C ASP A 104 9.80 -4.22 -23.29
N VAL A 105 8.70 -4.81 -22.83
CA VAL A 105 7.70 -5.47 -23.69
C VAL A 105 6.32 -4.82 -23.62
N MET A 106 6.11 -3.92 -22.67
CA MET A 106 4.82 -3.26 -22.45
C MET A 106 4.51 -2.27 -23.58
N PRO A 107 3.35 -2.36 -24.23
CA PRO A 107 2.90 -1.33 -25.15
C PRO A 107 2.42 -0.07 -24.37
N PRO A 108 2.49 1.12 -24.99
CA PRO A 108 2.13 2.38 -24.30
C PRO A 108 0.72 2.38 -23.71
N GLU A 109 -0.25 1.75 -24.38
CA GLU A 109 -1.65 1.69 -23.92
C GLU A 109 -1.84 0.97 -22.57
N ASP A 110 -0.93 0.05 -22.23
CA ASP A 110 -0.96 -0.68 -20.95
C ASP A 110 -0.30 0.10 -19.82
N MET A 111 0.42 1.21 -20.12
CA MET A 111 0.99 2.09 -19.11
C MET A 111 -0.05 3.14 -18.68
N ASN A 112 -0.95 2.75 -17.80
CA ASN A 112 -1.95 3.63 -17.21
C ASN A 112 -2.29 3.18 -15.79
N SER A 113 -2.62 4.12 -14.91
CA SER A 113 -3.12 3.80 -13.56
C SER A 113 -4.66 3.78 -13.48
N ARG A 114 -5.34 4.12 -14.58
CA ARG A 114 -6.80 4.25 -14.58
C ARG A 114 -7.52 2.95 -14.24
N GLU A 115 -7.13 1.85 -14.88
CA GLU A 115 -7.75 0.55 -14.63
C GLU A 115 -7.53 0.09 -13.18
N MET A 116 -6.34 0.34 -12.63
CA MET A 116 -6.02 0.02 -11.25
C MET A 116 -6.82 0.88 -10.26
N CYS A 117 -6.95 2.18 -10.51
CA CYS A 117 -7.75 3.09 -9.70
C CYS A 117 -9.23 2.71 -9.72
N LEU A 118 -9.78 2.42 -10.91
CA LEU A 118 -11.17 1.94 -11.04
C LEU A 118 -11.39 0.61 -10.31
N GLY A 119 -10.44 -0.32 -10.45
CA GLY A 119 -10.48 -1.58 -9.73
C GLY A 119 -10.47 -1.40 -8.21
N PHE A 120 -9.63 -0.48 -7.70
CA PHE A 120 -9.62 -0.12 -6.28
C PHE A 120 -10.98 0.39 -5.82
N GLU A 121 -11.60 1.30 -6.58
CA GLU A 121 -12.91 1.85 -6.24
C GLU A 121 -14.02 0.79 -6.26
N ALA A 122 -13.99 -0.13 -7.22
CA ALA A 122 -14.96 -1.22 -7.30
C ALA A 122 -14.85 -2.17 -6.08
N VAL A 123 -13.64 -2.38 -5.56
CA VAL A 123 -13.42 -3.15 -4.32
C VAL A 123 -13.79 -2.33 -3.08
N ARG A 124 -13.48 -1.03 -3.04
CA ARG A 124 -13.83 -0.13 -1.92
C ARG A 124 -15.35 -0.04 -1.71
N LEU A 125 -16.15 -0.09 -2.76
CA LEU A 125 -17.60 -0.18 -2.67
C LEU A 125 -18.10 -1.44 -1.94
N GLN A 126 -17.28 -2.49 -1.88
CA GLN A 126 -17.61 -3.69 -1.13
C GLN A 126 -17.13 -3.61 0.32
N ASP A 127 -15.87 -3.24 0.53
CA ASP A 127 -15.24 -3.14 1.85
C ASP A 127 -13.91 -2.36 1.76
N GLU A 128 -13.70 -1.37 2.65
CA GLU A 128 -12.52 -0.52 2.65
C GLU A 128 -11.23 -1.28 3.07
N ALA A 129 -11.33 -2.18 4.04
CA ALA A 129 -10.17 -2.96 4.47
C ALA A 129 -9.74 -3.94 3.38
N LEU A 130 -10.71 -4.49 2.65
CA LEU A 130 -10.44 -5.31 1.47
C LEU A 130 -9.75 -4.49 0.36
N ALA A 131 -10.22 -3.27 0.10
CA ALA A 131 -9.62 -2.38 -0.88
C ALA A 131 -8.16 -2.04 -0.53
N ASN A 132 -7.86 -1.80 0.75
CA ASN A 132 -6.49 -1.56 1.21
C ASN A 132 -5.58 -2.78 0.98
N ARG A 133 -6.06 -4.01 1.20
CA ARG A 133 -5.32 -5.24 0.85
C ARG A 133 -5.14 -5.39 -0.65
N PHE A 134 -6.17 -5.08 -1.41
CA PHE A 134 -6.12 -5.13 -2.88
C PHE A 134 -5.12 -4.11 -3.45
N LEU A 135 -5.06 -2.89 -2.92
CA LEU A 135 -4.09 -1.87 -3.34
C LEU A 135 -2.65 -2.37 -3.17
N ARG A 136 -2.35 -3.04 -2.05
CA ARG A 136 -1.04 -3.65 -1.83
C ARG A 136 -0.72 -4.70 -2.90
N LEU A 137 -1.68 -5.58 -3.19
CA LEU A 137 -1.52 -6.60 -4.22
C LEU A 137 -1.33 -6.00 -5.61
N LEU A 138 -2.07 -4.95 -5.95
CA LEU A 138 -1.89 -4.20 -7.20
C LEU A 138 -0.48 -3.64 -7.35
N ARG A 139 0.04 -2.98 -6.30
CA ARG A 139 1.40 -2.42 -6.29
C ARG A 139 2.46 -3.49 -6.44
N GLN A 140 2.34 -4.59 -5.71
CA GLN A 140 3.27 -5.71 -5.80
C GLN A 140 3.26 -6.33 -7.20
N ALA A 141 2.07 -6.54 -7.78
CA ALA A 141 1.92 -7.08 -9.13
C ALA A 141 2.52 -6.15 -10.20
N ALA A 142 2.27 -4.84 -10.08
CA ALA A 142 2.76 -3.83 -11.02
C ALA A 142 4.27 -3.62 -10.94
N LEU A 143 4.79 -3.43 -9.72
CA LEU A 143 6.12 -2.85 -9.49
C LEU A 143 7.19 -3.89 -9.11
N ALA A 144 6.78 -5.12 -8.75
CA ALA A 144 7.71 -6.19 -8.40
C ALA A 144 7.54 -7.48 -9.23
N GLU A 145 6.39 -7.70 -9.89
CA GLU A 145 6.09 -8.96 -10.57
C GLU A 145 5.83 -8.80 -12.07
N ASP A 146 6.05 -7.60 -12.61
CA ASP A 146 5.92 -7.33 -14.05
C ASP A 146 4.54 -7.66 -14.64
N ALA A 147 3.48 -7.61 -13.81
CA ALA A 147 2.11 -7.90 -14.28
C ALA A 147 1.58 -6.74 -15.16
N PRO A 148 0.87 -7.03 -16.26
CA PRO A 148 0.31 -6.00 -17.14
C PRO A 148 -0.98 -5.39 -16.55
N VAL A 149 -0.84 -4.67 -15.45
CA VAL A 149 -1.96 -4.11 -14.64
C VAL A 149 -2.68 -2.94 -15.32
N GLY A 150 -2.25 -2.47 -16.47
CA GLY A 150 -3.03 -1.58 -17.33
C GLY A 150 -4.21 -2.26 -18.00
N GLN A 151 -4.28 -3.60 -17.94
CA GLN A 151 -5.34 -4.40 -18.54
C GLN A 151 -6.43 -4.70 -17.49
N ALA A 152 -7.67 -4.29 -17.76
CA ALA A 152 -8.82 -4.45 -16.87
C ALA A 152 -9.02 -5.90 -16.38
N GLY A 153 -8.81 -6.90 -17.26
CA GLY A 153 -8.94 -8.32 -16.92
C GLY A 153 -7.92 -8.80 -15.88
N ILE A 154 -6.70 -8.25 -15.90
CA ILE A 154 -5.66 -8.55 -14.91
C ILE A 154 -6.03 -7.91 -13.57
N VAL A 155 -6.44 -6.65 -13.56
CA VAL A 155 -6.88 -5.93 -12.35
C VAL A 155 -8.05 -6.65 -11.69
N ARG A 156 -9.05 -7.07 -12.49
CA ARG A 156 -10.18 -7.87 -12.00
C ARG A 156 -9.74 -9.19 -11.37
N SER A 157 -8.82 -9.91 -12.01
CA SER A 157 -8.30 -11.16 -11.48
C SER A 157 -7.60 -10.97 -10.13
N LEU A 158 -6.80 -9.91 -9.98
CA LEU A 158 -6.15 -9.54 -8.73
C LEU A 158 -7.17 -9.15 -7.65
N ALA A 159 -8.27 -8.46 -8.02
CA ALA A 159 -9.35 -8.13 -7.07
C ALA A 159 -10.01 -9.41 -6.50
N VAL A 160 -10.30 -10.39 -7.36
CA VAL A 160 -10.85 -11.69 -6.93
C VAL A 160 -9.85 -12.46 -6.05
N MET A 161 -8.56 -12.42 -6.39
CA MET A 161 -7.51 -13.02 -5.55
C MET A 161 -7.42 -12.35 -4.17
N ALA A 162 -7.68 -11.04 -4.09
CA ALA A 162 -7.74 -10.32 -2.81
C ALA A 162 -9.00 -10.65 -1.99
N GLY A 163 -9.98 -11.33 -2.58
CA GLY A 163 -11.23 -11.73 -1.94
C GLY A 163 -12.45 -10.89 -2.32
N ALA A 164 -12.38 -10.06 -3.36
CA ALA A 164 -13.53 -9.31 -3.85
C ALA A 164 -14.56 -10.23 -4.49
N ASP A 165 -15.82 -9.92 -4.28
CA ASP A 165 -16.95 -10.53 -4.98
C ASP A 165 -16.92 -10.10 -6.45
N PRO A 166 -16.74 -11.03 -7.41
CA PRO A 166 -16.59 -10.70 -8.82
C PRO A 166 -17.85 -10.09 -9.43
N GLU A 167 -19.05 -10.47 -8.98
CA GLU A 167 -20.31 -9.93 -9.51
C GLU A 167 -20.50 -8.48 -9.07
N LYS A 168 -20.19 -8.16 -7.81
CA LYS A 168 -20.23 -6.77 -7.31
C LYS A 168 -19.18 -5.90 -7.98
N TYR A 169 -17.97 -6.45 -8.20
CA TYR A 169 -16.90 -5.76 -8.92
C TYR A 169 -17.37 -5.39 -10.34
N ASP A 170 -17.87 -6.37 -11.11
CA ASP A 170 -18.32 -6.17 -12.48
C ASP A 170 -19.49 -5.19 -12.55
N ALA A 171 -20.44 -5.26 -11.59
CA ALA A 171 -21.54 -4.33 -11.49
C ALA A 171 -21.07 -2.89 -11.24
N ALA A 172 -20.13 -2.68 -10.32
CA ALA A 172 -19.59 -1.36 -9.99
C ALA A 172 -18.84 -0.70 -11.17
N ILE A 173 -18.17 -1.51 -12.00
CA ILE A 173 -17.56 -1.03 -13.24
C ILE A 173 -18.63 -0.69 -14.27
N ALA A 174 -19.62 -1.58 -14.50
CA ALA A 174 -20.61 -1.45 -15.55
C ALA A 174 -21.61 -0.30 -15.30
N ASP A 175 -22.01 -0.04 -14.06
CA ASP A 175 -22.98 1.01 -13.70
C ASP A 175 -22.33 2.39 -13.46
N GLY A 176 -20.99 2.46 -13.53
CA GLY A 176 -20.19 3.67 -13.34
C GLY A 176 -20.08 4.15 -11.89
N SER A 177 -20.43 3.32 -10.90
CA SER A 177 -20.29 3.70 -9.48
C SER A 177 -18.82 3.79 -9.06
N ALA A 178 -17.94 2.91 -9.58
CA ALA A 178 -16.49 3.02 -9.39
C ALA A 178 -15.93 4.31 -10.01
N GLU A 179 -16.35 4.68 -11.21
CA GLU A 179 -15.97 5.94 -11.88
C GLU A 179 -16.36 7.18 -11.09
N LYS A 180 -17.54 7.17 -10.48
CA LYS A 180 -18.00 8.28 -9.63
C LYS A 180 -17.11 8.44 -8.39
N LEU A 181 -16.71 7.33 -7.74
CA LEU A 181 -15.79 7.38 -6.60
C LEU A 181 -14.41 7.88 -7.02
N LEU A 182 -13.87 7.40 -8.13
CA LEU A 182 -12.59 7.88 -8.65
C LEU A 182 -12.63 9.38 -8.97
N THR A 183 -13.76 9.87 -9.49
CA THR A 183 -13.96 11.31 -9.70
C THR A 183 -13.93 12.07 -8.37
N LEU A 184 -14.61 11.58 -7.34
CA LEU A 184 -14.60 12.19 -6.00
C LEU A 184 -13.18 12.21 -5.40
N ASP A 185 -12.41 11.13 -5.57
CA ASP A 185 -11.04 11.04 -5.08
C ASP A 185 -10.11 12.03 -5.81
N THR A 186 -10.19 12.14 -7.13
CA THR A 186 -9.41 13.12 -7.87
C THR A 186 -9.81 14.56 -7.54
N ASP A 187 -11.08 14.81 -7.26
CA ASP A 187 -11.55 16.11 -6.76
C ASP A 187 -11.04 16.40 -5.35
N ALA A 188 -11.00 15.40 -4.48
CA ALA A 188 -10.43 15.50 -3.13
C ALA A 188 -8.91 15.82 -3.18
N CYS A 189 -8.15 15.19 -4.09
CA CYS A 189 -6.75 15.53 -4.33
C CYS A 189 -6.56 17.00 -4.73
N ARG A 190 -7.41 17.50 -5.65
CA ARG A 190 -7.37 18.90 -6.08
C ARG A 190 -7.74 19.85 -4.94
N ALA A 191 -8.82 19.56 -4.20
CA ALA A 191 -9.26 20.37 -3.07
C ALA A 191 -8.23 20.44 -1.94
N ALA A 192 -7.47 19.36 -1.73
CA ALA A 192 -6.38 19.29 -0.76
C ALA A 192 -5.05 19.89 -1.28
N ASN A 193 -5.01 20.42 -2.51
CA ASN A 193 -3.80 20.92 -3.18
C ASN A 193 -2.65 19.90 -3.19
N VAL A 194 -2.96 18.63 -3.44
CA VAL A 194 -1.95 17.57 -3.55
C VAL A 194 -1.16 17.78 -4.84
N ASN A 195 0.16 18.02 -4.70
CA ASN A 195 1.04 18.29 -5.84
C ASN A 195 1.96 17.09 -6.18
N GLY A 196 1.82 15.97 -5.48
CA GLY A 196 2.60 14.77 -5.71
C GLY A 196 2.23 13.64 -4.76
N PHE A 197 2.60 12.44 -5.14
CA PHE A 197 2.31 11.22 -4.37
C PHE A 197 3.60 10.58 -3.87
N PRO A 198 3.56 9.95 -2.68
CA PRO A 198 2.47 9.99 -1.71
C PRO A 198 2.37 11.34 -0.98
N THR A 199 1.16 11.70 -0.56
CA THR A 199 0.92 12.76 0.43
C THR A 199 0.02 12.19 1.51
N LEU A 200 0.41 12.33 2.77
CA LEU A 200 -0.34 11.85 3.92
C LEU A 200 -0.90 13.02 4.72
N ARG A 201 -2.18 12.96 5.05
CA ARG A 201 -2.82 13.83 6.03
C ARG A 201 -3.14 13.00 7.27
N LEU A 202 -2.50 13.33 8.37
CA LEU A 202 -2.70 12.71 9.68
C LEU A 202 -3.62 13.60 10.50
N GLU A 203 -4.67 13.03 11.05
CA GLU A 203 -5.67 13.76 11.84
C GLU A 203 -5.94 13.02 13.16
N TYR A 204 -5.93 13.77 14.25
CA TYR A 204 -6.31 13.27 15.56
C TYR A 204 -7.01 14.36 16.35
N ARG A 205 -8.31 14.19 16.66
CA ARG A 205 -9.16 15.20 17.31
C ARG A 205 -9.16 16.52 16.51
N LYS A 206 -8.46 17.55 17.01
CA LYS A 206 -8.35 18.88 16.40
C LYS A 206 -6.95 19.14 15.81
N SER A 207 -6.06 18.17 15.93
CA SER A 207 -4.69 18.27 15.41
C SER A 207 -4.62 17.68 14.00
N GLU A 208 -3.85 18.32 13.14
CA GLU A 208 -3.63 17.89 11.76
C GLU A 208 -2.15 18.07 11.41
N LEU A 209 -1.63 17.17 10.60
CA LEU A 209 -0.29 17.25 10.03
C LEU A 209 -0.30 16.69 8.61
N VAL A 210 0.32 17.39 7.67
CA VAL A 210 0.48 16.94 6.29
C VAL A 210 1.95 16.59 6.03
N LEU A 211 2.20 15.42 5.46
CA LEU A 211 3.52 14.95 5.06
C LEU A 211 3.51 14.68 3.56
N SER A 212 4.43 15.29 2.82
CA SER A 212 4.59 15.08 1.39
C SER A 212 5.80 14.18 1.11
N GLY A 213 5.67 13.30 0.12
CA GLY A 213 6.70 12.35 -0.30
C GLY A 213 6.80 11.11 0.58
N CYS A 214 7.65 10.18 0.15
CA CYS A 214 7.89 8.93 0.84
C CYS A 214 8.48 9.17 2.25
N GLN A 215 7.89 8.54 3.26
CA GLN A 215 8.30 8.65 4.66
C GLN A 215 8.97 7.36 5.11
N SER A 216 10.04 7.47 5.89
CA SER A 216 10.60 6.31 6.57
C SER A 216 9.70 5.87 7.74
N PRO A 217 9.79 4.60 8.20
CA PRO A 217 9.04 4.13 9.36
C PRO A 217 9.21 5.02 10.59
N ALA A 218 10.45 5.38 10.94
CA ALA A 218 10.74 6.23 12.08
C ALA A 218 10.10 7.62 11.97
N ARG A 219 10.09 8.22 10.76
CA ARG A 219 9.50 9.54 10.55
C ARG A 219 7.96 9.50 10.62
N LEU A 220 7.34 8.47 10.07
CA LEU A 220 5.88 8.32 10.14
C LEU A 220 5.41 8.05 11.57
N ILE A 221 6.14 7.22 12.33
CA ILE A 221 5.87 6.97 13.75
C ILE A 221 5.98 8.27 14.56
N ALA A 222 7.07 9.02 14.38
CA ALA A 222 7.25 10.30 15.07
C ALA A 222 6.14 11.31 14.74
N ALA A 223 5.69 11.35 13.47
CA ALA A 223 4.58 12.19 13.05
C ALA A 223 3.25 11.76 13.70
N ALA A 224 2.99 10.46 13.80
CA ALA A 224 1.81 9.91 14.48
C ALA A 224 1.78 10.26 15.97
N GLU A 225 2.92 10.12 16.65
CA GLU A 225 3.04 10.52 18.07
C GLU A 225 2.91 12.03 18.26
N HIS A 226 3.47 12.82 17.34
CA HIS A 226 3.38 14.28 17.37
C HIS A 226 1.92 14.75 17.21
N VAL A 227 1.20 14.29 16.17
CA VAL A 227 -0.18 14.74 15.89
C VAL A 227 -1.15 14.32 16.99
N THR A 228 -0.87 13.18 17.64
CA THR A 228 -1.67 12.68 18.76
C THR A 228 -1.26 13.32 20.10
N ASN A 229 -0.24 14.17 20.12
CA ASN A 229 0.38 14.70 21.34
C ASN A 229 0.75 13.60 22.33
N SER A 230 1.30 12.51 21.80
CA SER A 230 1.67 11.27 22.52
C SER A 230 0.52 10.58 23.26
N ALA A 231 -0.73 10.92 22.92
CA ALA A 231 -1.90 10.18 23.44
C ALA A 231 -1.95 8.75 22.89
N ILE A 232 -1.41 8.55 21.68
CA ILE A 232 -1.16 7.24 21.10
C ILE A 232 0.36 7.09 21.01
N ARG A 233 0.89 6.03 21.62
CA ARG A 233 2.30 5.67 21.52
C ARG A 233 2.46 4.47 20.60
N VAL A 234 3.39 4.56 19.68
CA VAL A 234 3.68 3.51 18.71
C VAL A 234 4.84 2.66 19.26
N GLY A 235 4.52 1.50 19.81
CA GLY A 235 5.54 0.55 20.25
C GLY A 235 6.06 -0.30 19.10
N THR A 236 7.33 -0.70 19.16
CA THR A 236 7.88 -1.71 18.25
C THR A 236 7.48 -3.10 18.74
N PRO A 237 6.72 -3.87 17.95
CA PRO A 237 6.33 -5.23 18.32
C PRO A 237 7.55 -6.14 18.49
N VAL A 238 7.54 -6.99 19.52
CA VAL A 238 8.61 -7.99 19.70
C VAL A 238 8.47 -9.07 18.62
N PHE A 239 9.58 -9.39 17.95
CA PHE A 239 9.62 -10.51 17.03
C PHE A 239 9.36 -11.84 17.76
N THR A 240 8.36 -12.56 17.30
CA THR A 240 8.04 -13.95 17.65
C THR A 240 7.40 -14.64 16.46
N PRO A 241 7.49 -15.98 16.31
CA PRO A 241 6.78 -16.70 15.25
C PRO A 241 5.27 -16.40 15.21
N LYS A 242 4.66 -16.20 16.38
CA LYS A 242 3.25 -15.81 16.48
C LYS A 242 2.97 -14.44 15.89
N ASN A 243 3.81 -13.45 16.18
CA ASN A 243 3.65 -12.09 15.63
C ASN A 243 4.00 -12.05 14.14
N ALA A 244 4.97 -12.83 13.67
CA ALA A 244 5.25 -12.99 12.26
C ALA A 244 4.04 -13.56 11.49
N ARG A 245 3.41 -14.62 12.03
CA ARG A 245 2.17 -15.16 11.45
C ARG A 245 1.04 -14.12 11.44
N LYS A 246 0.80 -13.43 12.55
CA LYS A 246 -0.22 -12.37 12.63
C LYS A 246 0.00 -11.27 11.57
N LEU A 247 1.26 -10.93 11.28
CA LEU A 247 1.59 -9.97 10.23
C LEU A 247 1.16 -10.51 8.85
N LEU A 248 1.51 -11.76 8.53
CA LEU A 248 1.13 -12.37 7.25
C LEU A 248 -0.39 -12.56 7.13
N GLU A 249 -1.08 -12.99 8.20
CA GLU A 249 -2.55 -13.10 8.22
C GLU A 249 -3.24 -11.75 7.95
N GLY A 250 -2.69 -10.65 8.50
CA GLY A 250 -3.26 -9.31 8.36
C GLY A 250 -2.96 -8.65 7.01
N TYR A 251 -1.76 -8.84 6.48
CA TYR A 251 -1.26 -8.12 5.30
C TYR A 251 -1.07 -9.00 4.06
N GLY A 252 -1.30 -10.30 4.18
CA GLY A 252 -0.96 -11.28 3.15
C GLY A 252 0.56 -11.47 3.09
N ARG A 253 1.14 -11.36 1.89
CA ARG A 253 2.59 -11.36 1.75
C ARG A 253 3.18 -9.98 2.07
N VAL A 254 4.37 -9.97 2.68
CA VAL A 254 5.12 -8.77 3.03
C VAL A 254 6.55 -8.85 2.50
N SER A 255 7.13 -7.71 2.14
CA SER A 255 8.56 -7.67 1.77
C SER A 255 9.45 -7.85 3.00
N GLY A 256 10.74 -8.15 2.79
CA GLY A 256 11.72 -8.16 3.87
C GLY A 256 11.79 -6.83 4.61
N GLU A 257 11.71 -5.72 3.87
CA GLU A 257 11.72 -4.36 4.42
C GLU A 257 10.51 -4.05 5.30
N GLU A 258 9.31 -4.51 4.90
CA GLU A 258 8.12 -4.38 5.73
C GLU A 258 8.27 -5.19 7.03
N PHE A 259 8.82 -6.40 6.91
CA PHE A 259 9.07 -7.26 8.06
C PHE A 259 10.08 -6.63 9.03
N ALA A 260 11.20 -6.13 8.51
CA ALA A 260 12.20 -5.41 9.30
C ALA A 260 11.61 -4.15 9.96
N ALA A 261 10.83 -3.35 9.23
CA ALA A 261 10.20 -2.14 9.75
C ALA A 261 9.20 -2.42 10.89
N VAL A 262 8.42 -3.51 10.79
CA VAL A 262 7.46 -3.90 11.85
C VAL A 262 8.16 -4.28 13.14
N PHE A 263 9.25 -5.05 13.06
CA PHE A 263 9.92 -5.58 14.25
C PHE A 263 11.15 -4.77 14.67
N GLY A 264 11.49 -3.69 13.92
CA GLY A 264 12.64 -2.83 14.21
C GLY A 264 13.98 -3.54 14.05
N MET A 265 14.12 -4.42 13.05
CA MET A 265 15.27 -5.25 12.80
C MET A 265 16.33 -4.54 11.97
N THR A 266 17.59 -4.83 12.25
CA THR A 266 18.71 -4.59 11.33
C THR A 266 18.69 -5.63 10.19
N ASP A 267 19.49 -5.42 9.14
CA ASP A 267 19.57 -6.36 8.01
C ASP A 267 20.06 -7.75 8.48
N GLU A 268 21.01 -7.81 9.41
CA GLU A 268 21.53 -9.05 9.99
C GLU A 268 20.45 -9.80 10.80
N GLU A 269 19.72 -9.08 11.66
CA GLU A 269 18.62 -9.65 12.44
C GLU A 269 17.46 -10.14 11.55
N LEU A 270 17.20 -9.42 10.44
CA LEU A 270 16.19 -9.82 9.45
C LEU A 270 16.60 -11.12 8.76
N GLU A 271 17.87 -11.23 8.33
CA GLU A 271 18.36 -12.44 7.64
C GLU A 271 18.25 -13.66 8.55
N GLU A 272 18.74 -13.58 9.79
CA GLU A 272 18.63 -14.64 10.80
C GLU A 272 17.16 -15.03 11.07
N ALA A 273 16.29 -14.06 11.24
CA ALA A 273 14.87 -14.31 11.50
C ALA A 273 14.19 -15.01 10.33
N VAL A 274 14.46 -14.56 9.10
CA VAL A 274 13.87 -15.13 7.88
C VAL A 274 14.38 -16.55 7.65
N GLU A 275 15.69 -16.80 7.80
CA GLU A 275 16.26 -18.15 7.69
C GLU A 275 15.60 -19.11 8.68
N SER A 276 15.47 -18.72 9.93
CA SER A 276 14.81 -19.51 10.98
C SER A 276 13.35 -19.81 10.62
N LEU A 277 12.58 -18.80 10.17
CA LEU A 277 11.18 -19.00 9.80
C LEU A 277 11.01 -19.94 8.59
N VAL A 278 11.93 -19.87 7.62
CA VAL A 278 11.95 -20.76 6.44
C VAL A 278 12.32 -22.20 6.85
N GLU A 279 13.35 -22.36 7.69
CA GLU A 279 13.80 -23.67 8.19
C GLU A 279 12.69 -24.38 8.96
N PHE A 280 11.95 -23.66 9.80
CA PHE A 280 10.79 -24.22 10.51
C PHE A 280 9.53 -24.38 9.64
N GLY A 281 9.59 -24.04 8.35
CA GLY A 281 8.47 -24.18 7.43
C GLY A 281 7.28 -23.26 7.74
N LEU A 282 7.52 -22.13 8.39
CA LEU A 282 6.50 -21.15 8.76
C LEU A 282 6.23 -20.16 7.64
N VAL A 283 7.26 -19.83 6.86
CA VAL A 283 7.18 -18.92 5.72
C VAL A 283 7.89 -19.48 4.49
N LYS A 284 7.52 -18.96 3.32
CA LYS A 284 8.28 -19.08 2.06
C LYS A 284 8.88 -17.75 1.70
N LYS A 285 10.15 -17.77 1.26
CA LYS A 285 10.84 -16.60 0.68
C LYS A 285 10.70 -16.64 -0.83
N ALA A 286 9.93 -15.70 -1.38
CA ALA A 286 9.71 -15.56 -2.82
C ALA A 286 10.52 -14.39 -3.37
N VAL A 287 11.61 -14.68 -4.08
CA VAL A 287 12.45 -13.64 -4.71
C VAL A 287 11.70 -12.99 -5.86
N ARG A 288 11.68 -11.65 -5.89
CA ARG A 288 11.05 -10.82 -6.93
C ARG A 288 11.90 -9.57 -7.17
N GLY A 289 12.20 -9.30 -8.44
CA GLY A 289 12.98 -8.12 -8.80
C GLY A 289 14.23 -7.95 -7.96
N THR A 290 14.39 -6.82 -7.32
CA THR A 290 15.55 -6.47 -6.47
C THR A 290 15.48 -7.00 -5.04
N GLY A 291 14.41 -7.70 -4.63
CA GLY A 291 14.23 -8.15 -3.26
C GLY A 291 13.41 -9.44 -3.16
N TYR A 292 12.65 -9.59 -2.10
CA TYR A 292 11.82 -10.77 -1.87
C TYR A 292 10.57 -10.44 -1.04
N PHE A 293 9.59 -11.35 -1.12
CA PHE A 293 8.46 -11.38 -0.22
C PHE A 293 8.49 -12.62 0.67
N LEU A 294 7.92 -12.46 1.85
CA LEU A 294 7.59 -13.54 2.77
C LEU A 294 6.10 -13.86 2.63
N GLU A 295 5.82 -15.13 2.44
CA GLU A 295 4.47 -15.67 2.29
C GLU A 295 4.25 -16.77 3.33
N GLU A 296 3.01 -16.94 3.78
CA GLU A 296 2.69 -18.07 4.66
C GLU A 296 2.98 -19.41 3.95
N ALA A 297 3.69 -20.31 4.60
CA ALA A 297 3.91 -21.63 4.05
C ALA A 297 2.57 -22.36 4.05
N SER A 298 2.11 -22.80 2.86
CA SER A 298 0.90 -23.61 2.75
C SER A 298 1.02 -24.82 3.67
N SER A 299 0.05 -25.01 4.57
CA SER A 299 -0.06 -26.23 5.38
C SER A 299 -0.07 -27.44 4.43
N ARG A 300 0.90 -28.35 4.59
CA ARG A 300 0.91 -29.62 3.87
C ARG A 300 -0.19 -30.52 4.38
#